data_a5ba0d7de10dc5420da600c96640d3c7
#
_entry.id   a5ba0d7de10dc5420da600c96640d3c7
#
_cell.length_a   1.000
_cell.length_b   1.000
_cell.length_c   1.000
_cell.angle_alpha   90.00
_cell.angle_beta   90.00
_cell.angle_gamma   90.00
#
_symmetry.space_group_name_H-M   'P 1'
#
loop_
_entity.id
_entity.type
_entity.pdbx_description
1 polymer ?
#
loop_
_entity_poly.entity_id
_entity_poly.type
_entity_poly.pdbx_seq_one_letter_code
_entity_poly.pdbx_strand_id
1 'polypeptide(L)'
;MNLLYQIKRKFYFPLAYYFRFFAQIQLSIWKPKIIVITGSNAKTSLLHLLESQIGDHAKYSHKANSSYGIPFDILGLKRETLTLDEWPKIFLLAPLRAFKKPPKQNLYVVEADCDRPGEGKFLATLLNPDISVWISISKSHSMNFEKPIEENIAYEFGYFLESTKNLAIINGDSPLIKEQLSRTKAKVIKINKIGRDRLSHFNFSC
;
A
#
# COMPACT_ATOMS: atom_id res chain seq x y z
N MET A 1 -12.37 28.53 0.07
CA MET A 1 -12.23 27.07 0.34
C MET A 1 -13.37 26.66 1.27
N ASN A 2 -14.19 25.67 0.89
CA ASN A 2 -15.44 25.35 1.58
C ASN A 2 -15.17 24.80 3.00
N LEU A 3 -15.87 25.30 4.02
CA LEU A 3 -15.77 24.87 5.44
C LEU A 3 -15.87 23.35 5.60
N LEU A 4 -16.75 22.70 4.84
CA LEU A 4 -16.93 21.25 4.82
C LEU A 4 -15.65 20.50 4.36
N TYR A 5 -14.90 21.09 3.41
CA TYR A 5 -13.63 20.51 2.96
C TYR A 5 -12.56 20.56 4.06
N GLN A 6 -12.48 21.69 4.78
CA GLN A 6 -11.54 21.84 5.90
C GLN A 6 -11.87 20.88 7.04
N ILE A 7 -13.15 20.69 7.37
CA ILE A 7 -13.62 19.75 8.39
C ILE A 7 -13.25 18.31 7.98
N LYS A 8 -13.55 17.91 6.72
CA LYS A 8 -13.19 16.59 6.20
C LYS A 8 -11.69 16.34 6.28
N ARG A 9 -10.86 17.32 5.94
CA ARG A 9 -9.40 17.22 6.01
C ARG A 9 -8.91 17.05 7.45
N LYS A 10 -9.47 17.82 8.40
CA LYS A 10 -9.09 17.78 9.82
C LYS A 10 -9.45 16.43 10.49
N PHE A 11 -10.59 15.83 10.12
CA PHE A 11 -11.06 14.58 10.70
C PHE A 11 -10.61 13.32 9.92
N TYR A 12 -9.88 13.49 8.82
CA TYR A 12 -9.46 12.35 7.98
C TYR A 12 -8.66 11.32 8.77
N PHE A 13 -7.52 11.71 9.34
CA PHE A 13 -6.67 10.78 10.07
C PHE A 13 -7.27 10.32 11.41
N PRO A 14 -7.90 11.16 12.25
CA PRO A 14 -8.58 10.67 13.46
C PRO A 14 -9.53 9.51 13.20
N LEU A 15 -10.37 9.61 12.16
CA LEU A 15 -11.28 8.54 11.78
C LEU A 15 -10.54 7.32 11.19
N ALA A 16 -9.51 7.54 10.36
CA ALA A 16 -8.70 6.47 9.82
C ALA A 16 -7.96 5.70 10.93
N TYR A 17 -7.47 6.38 11.98
CA TYR A 17 -6.83 5.75 13.14
C TYR A 17 -7.77 4.87 13.94
N TYR A 18 -9.06 5.20 14.02
CA TYR A 18 -10.06 4.32 14.62
C TYR A 18 -10.09 2.96 13.91
N PHE A 19 -10.24 2.95 12.59
CA PHE A 19 -10.27 1.69 11.82
C PHE A 19 -8.92 0.99 11.80
N ARG A 20 -7.83 1.75 11.76
CA ARG A 20 -6.48 1.21 11.89
C ARG A 20 -6.30 0.42 13.18
N PHE A 21 -6.77 0.93 14.32
CA PHE A 21 -6.67 0.25 15.61
C PHE A 21 -7.29 -1.15 15.56
N PHE A 22 -8.51 -1.27 15.03
CA PHE A 22 -9.16 -2.57 14.88
C PHE A 22 -8.50 -3.46 13.82
N ALA A 23 -8.02 -2.88 12.73
CA ALA A 23 -7.26 -3.62 11.73
C ALA A 23 -5.94 -4.19 12.29
N GLN A 24 -5.26 -3.46 13.20
CA GLN A 24 -4.07 -3.96 13.89
C GLN A 24 -4.39 -5.16 14.80
N ILE A 25 -5.52 -5.12 15.51
CA ILE A 25 -5.99 -6.29 16.30
C ILE A 25 -6.20 -7.49 15.37
N GLN A 26 -6.91 -7.31 14.25
CA GLN A 26 -7.14 -8.40 13.30
C GLN A 26 -5.83 -8.93 12.71
N LEU A 27 -4.87 -8.06 12.34
CA LEU A 27 -3.55 -8.47 11.86
C LEU A 27 -2.76 -9.23 12.93
N SER A 28 -2.87 -8.85 14.20
CA SER A 28 -2.20 -9.56 15.30
C SER A 28 -2.73 -10.98 15.54
N ILE A 29 -4.01 -11.22 15.20
CA ILE A 29 -4.64 -12.54 15.23
C ILE A 29 -4.29 -13.34 13.97
N TRP A 30 -4.36 -12.72 12.80
CA TRP A 30 -4.14 -13.37 11.51
C TRP A 30 -2.67 -13.69 11.27
N LYS A 31 -1.75 -12.76 11.58
CA LYS A 31 -0.29 -12.89 11.42
C LYS A 31 0.17 -13.31 10.02
N PRO A 32 -0.36 -12.72 8.95
CA PRO A 32 0.07 -13.08 7.61
C PRO A 32 1.49 -12.57 7.34
N LYS A 33 2.19 -13.20 6.40
CA LYS A 33 3.29 -12.51 5.68
C LYS A 33 2.70 -11.46 4.77
N ILE A 34 3.28 -10.28 4.75
CA ILE A 34 2.73 -9.14 4.02
C ILE A 34 3.68 -8.71 2.91
N ILE A 35 3.17 -8.71 1.68
CA ILE A 35 3.83 -8.10 0.51
C ILE A 35 3.10 -6.81 0.18
N VAL A 36 3.82 -5.68 0.27
CA VAL A 36 3.29 -4.38 -0.15
C VAL A 36 3.80 -4.03 -1.54
N ILE A 37 2.86 -3.67 -2.43
CA ILE A 37 3.14 -3.10 -3.74
C ILE A 37 2.85 -1.61 -3.67
N THR A 38 3.84 -0.77 -3.95
CA THR A 38 3.71 0.69 -3.87
C THR A 38 4.35 1.39 -5.08
N GLY A 39 4.04 2.67 -5.23
CA GLY A 39 4.49 3.51 -6.33
C GLY A 39 3.35 4.24 -7.04
N SER A 40 3.66 5.17 -7.91
CA SER A 40 2.67 6.01 -8.57
C SER A 40 1.84 5.26 -9.63
N ASN A 41 2.45 4.32 -10.36
CA ASN A 41 1.81 3.62 -11.48
C ASN A 41 2.09 2.12 -11.45
N ALA A 42 1.25 1.35 -12.16
CA ALA A 42 1.36 -0.09 -12.41
C ALA A 42 1.21 -1.00 -11.17
N LYS A 43 0.81 -0.48 -10.00
CA LYS A 43 0.58 -1.27 -8.78
C LYS A 43 -0.45 -2.37 -9.00
N THR A 44 -1.63 -2.02 -9.50
CA THR A 44 -2.74 -2.94 -9.77
C THR A 44 -2.37 -3.99 -10.82
N SER A 45 -1.61 -3.61 -11.86
CA SER A 45 -1.13 -4.58 -12.86
C SER A 45 -0.19 -5.62 -12.24
N LEU A 46 0.72 -5.20 -11.36
CA LEU A 46 1.59 -6.13 -10.65
C LEU A 46 0.82 -6.98 -9.65
N LEU A 47 -0.19 -6.41 -8.96
CA LEU A 47 -1.07 -7.17 -8.07
C LEU A 47 -1.74 -8.33 -8.82
N HIS A 48 -2.34 -8.05 -9.99
CA HIS A 48 -2.98 -9.08 -10.82
C HIS A 48 -1.98 -10.10 -11.38
N LEU A 49 -0.77 -9.66 -11.74
CA LEU A 49 0.28 -10.57 -12.18
C LEU A 49 0.68 -11.54 -11.06
N LEU A 50 0.86 -11.05 -9.83
CA LEU A 50 1.14 -11.89 -8.68
C LEU A 50 -0.02 -12.83 -8.37
N GLU A 51 -1.26 -12.34 -8.47
CA GLU A 51 -2.47 -13.15 -8.27
C GLU A 51 -2.53 -14.30 -9.28
N SER A 52 -2.23 -14.05 -10.55
CA SER A 52 -2.21 -15.11 -11.57
C SER A 52 -1.15 -16.18 -11.33
N GLN A 53 -0.06 -15.88 -10.60
CA GLN A 53 1.01 -16.80 -10.28
C GLN A 53 0.83 -17.51 -8.93
N ILE A 54 0.33 -16.81 -7.92
CA ILE A 54 0.22 -17.30 -6.54
C ILE A 54 -1.17 -17.93 -6.29
N GLY A 55 -2.20 -17.50 -7.03
CA GLY A 55 -3.57 -18.01 -6.91
C GLY A 55 -4.14 -17.83 -5.50
N ASP A 56 -4.91 -18.82 -5.04
CA ASP A 56 -5.63 -18.82 -3.77
C ASP A 56 -4.75 -18.97 -2.51
N HIS A 57 -3.44 -19.06 -2.66
CA HIS A 57 -2.51 -19.13 -1.52
C HIS A 57 -2.34 -17.79 -0.81
N ALA A 58 -2.76 -16.68 -1.44
CA ALA A 58 -2.72 -15.34 -0.87
C ALA A 58 -4.10 -14.70 -0.81
N LYS A 59 -4.28 -13.74 0.10
CA LYS A 59 -5.35 -12.75 0.05
C LYS A 59 -4.83 -11.50 -0.65
N TYR A 60 -5.65 -10.89 -1.51
CA TYR A 60 -5.30 -9.70 -2.28
C TYR A 60 -6.21 -8.52 -1.92
N SER A 61 -5.63 -7.31 -1.81
CA SER A 61 -6.37 -6.09 -1.47
C SER A 61 -6.95 -5.41 -2.72
N HIS A 62 -7.87 -6.06 -3.42
CA HIS A 62 -8.50 -5.44 -4.59
C HIS A 62 -9.25 -4.15 -4.23
N LYS A 63 -8.96 -3.05 -4.96
CA LYS A 63 -9.61 -1.73 -4.79
C LYS A 63 -9.45 -1.11 -3.39
N ALA A 64 -8.51 -1.58 -2.59
CA ALA A 64 -8.27 -1.12 -1.23
C ALA A 64 -6.80 -0.72 -1.06
N ASN A 65 -6.46 0.54 -1.36
CA ASN A 65 -5.09 1.04 -1.41
C ASN A 65 -4.82 2.27 -0.52
N SER A 66 -5.82 2.76 0.21
CA SER A 66 -5.77 4.00 1.00
C SER A 66 -5.83 3.77 2.51
N SER A 67 -5.67 4.85 3.29
CA SER A 67 -5.77 4.84 4.76
C SER A 67 -7.11 4.34 5.31
N TYR A 68 -8.17 4.33 4.50
CA TYR A 68 -9.46 3.69 4.84
C TYR A 68 -9.61 2.33 4.17
N GLY A 69 -9.26 2.24 2.90
CA GLY A 69 -9.46 1.03 2.11
C GLY A 69 -8.74 -0.18 2.70
N ILE A 70 -7.46 -0.02 3.07
CA ILE A 70 -6.67 -1.13 3.62
C ILE A 70 -7.20 -1.61 4.98
N PRO A 71 -7.46 -0.75 5.98
CA PRO A 71 -8.14 -1.19 7.21
C PRO A 71 -9.48 -1.87 6.97
N PHE A 72 -10.29 -1.37 6.02
CA PHE A 72 -11.57 -1.99 5.69
C PHE A 72 -11.40 -3.38 5.06
N ASP A 73 -10.43 -3.54 4.17
CA ASP A 73 -10.14 -4.85 3.57
C ASP A 73 -9.66 -5.86 4.62
N ILE A 74 -8.80 -5.46 5.54
CA ILE A 74 -8.33 -6.31 6.66
C ILE A 74 -9.50 -6.76 7.53
N LEU A 75 -10.41 -5.85 7.87
CA LEU A 75 -11.59 -6.11 8.68
C LEU A 75 -12.74 -6.79 7.91
N GLY A 76 -12.63 -6.89 6.58
CA GLY A 76 -13.72 -7.37 5.73
C GLY A 76 -14.95 -6.46 5.76
N LEU A 77 -14.74 -5.15 5.93
CA LEU A 77 -15.76 -4.13 5.82
C LEU A 77 -15.88 -3.69 4.36
N LYS A 78 -17.12 -3.50 3.90
CA LYS A 78 -17.41 -3.00 2.55
C LYS A 78 -18.25 -1.74 2.65
N ARG A 79 -17.97 -0.79 1.77
CA ARG A 79 -18.84 0.36 1.50
C ARG A 79 -19.61 0.08 0.21
N GLU A 80 -20.93 0.08 0.29
CA GLU A 80 -21.81 -0.29 -0.83
C GLU A 80 -22.29 0.96 -1.58
N THR A 81 -22.78 1.96 -0.83
CA THR A 81 -23.40 3.15 -1.41
C THR A 81 -22.48 4.38 -1.43
N LEU A 82 -21.39 4.37 -0.65
CA LEU A 82 -20.47 5.50 -0.44
C LEU A 82 -21.15 6.73 0.19
N THR A 83 -22.33 6.57 0.75
CA THR A 83 -23.12 7.62 1.41
C THR A 83 -22.74 7.76 2.89
N LEU A 84 -23.22 8.84 3.53
CA LEU A 84 -22.86 9.10 4.94
C LEU A 84 -23.59 8.21 5.93
N ASP A 85 -24.74 7.67 5.56
CA ASP A 85 -25.58 6.78 6.37
C ASP A 85 -24.95 5.40 6.62
N GLU A 86 -23.97 4.97 5.80
CA GLU A 86 -23.21 3.74 6.07
C GLU A 86 -22.26 3.86 7.27
N TRP A 87 -21.79 5.06 7.61
CA TRP A 87 -20.75 5.23 8.62
C TRP A 87 -21.11 4.70 10.00
N PRO A 88 -22.31 4.94 10.57
CA PRO A 88 -22.67 4.38 11.88
C PRO A 88 -22.56 2.85 11.90
N LYS A 89 -23.03 2.18 10.84
CA LYS A 89 -22.93 0.72 10.69
C LYS A 89 -21.47 0.26 10.64
N ILE A 90 -20.62 0.95 9.87
CA ILE A 90 -19.20 0.61 9.70
C ILE A 90 -18.45 0.80 11.02
N PHE A 91 -18.73 1.88 11.76
CA PHE A 91 -18.16 2.12 13.09
C PHE A 91 -18.52 1.01 14.10
N LEU A 92 -19.78 0.59 14.14
CA LEU A 92 -20.23 -0.48 15.03
C LEU A 92 -19.69 -1.86 14.63
N LEU A 93 -19.49 -2.10 13.34
CA LEU A 93 -18.98 -3.37 12.84
C LEU A 93 -17.45 -3.52 13.00
N ALA A 94 -16.68 -2.44 13.01
CA ALA A 94 -15.22 -2.51 13.07
C ALA A 94 -14.70 -3.29 14.31
N PRO A 95 -15.14 -3.02 15.56
CA PRO A 95 -14.74 -3.81 16.72
C PRO A 95 -15.14 -5.28 16.61
N LEU A 96 -16.34 -5.59 16.12
CA LEU A 96 -16.80 -6.97 15.95
C LEU A 96 -15.97 -7.74 14.91
N ARG A 97 -15.58 -7.05 13.83
CA ARG A 97 -14.77 -7.62 12.76
C ARG A 97 -13.31 -7.83 13.17
N ALA A 98 -12.79 -7.05 14.11
CA ALA A 98 -11.44 -7.19 14.63
C ALA A 98 -11.17 -8.57 15.27
N PHE A 99 -12.21 -9.20 15.83
CA PHE A 99 -12.13 -10.52 16.47
C PHE A 99 -12.73 -11.65 15.62
N LYS A 100 -13.12 -11.38 14.39
CA LYS A 100 -13.62 -12.40 13.49
C LYS A 100 -12.49 -13.38 13.11
N LYS A 101 -12.88 -14.64 12.80
CA LYS A 101 -11.94 -15.63 12.25
C LYS A 101 -11.18 -15.04 11.06
N PRO A 102 -9.84 -15.06 11.11
CA PRO A 102 -9.02 -14.51 10.05
C PRO A 102 -9.15 -15.28 8.73
N PRO A 103 -8.71 -14.70 7.61
CA PRO A 103 -8.57 -15.43 6.35
C PRO A 103 -7.71 -16.68 6.52
N LYS A 104 -7.95 -17.69 5.69
CA LYS A 104 -7.17 -18.96 5.72
C LYS A 104 -5.75 -18.78 5.16
N GLN A 105 -5.58 -17.79 4.29
CA GLN A 105 -4.30 -17.52 3.64
C GLN A 105 -3.28 -16.95 4.63
N ASN A 106 -2.06 -17.45 4.57
CA ASN A 106 -0.95 -16.95 5.38
C ASN A 106 -0.15 -15.84 4.69
N LEU A 107 -0.58 -15.42 3.51
CA LEU A 107 0.03 -14.37 2.70
C LEU A 107 -1.02 -13.30 2.38
N TYR A 108 -0.64 -12.04 2.56
CA TYR A 108 -1.44 -10.88 2.19
C TYR A 108 -0.66 -10.01 1.22
N VAL A 109 -1.13 -9.92 -0.01
CA VAL A 109 -0.57 -9.05 -1.05
C VAL A 109 -1.43 -7.80 -1.13
N VAL A 110 -0.85 -6.66 -0.82
CA VAL A 110 -1.57 -5.40 -0.69
C VAL A 110 -0.97 -4.30 -1.56
N GLU A 111 -1.86 -3.66 -2.33
CA GLU A 111 -1.53 -2.42 -3.03
C GLU A 111 -1.69 -1.26 -2.06
N ALA A 112 -0.64 -0.41 -1.91
CA ALA A 112 -0.68 0.75 -1.05
C ALA A 112 -0.32 2.02 -1.81
N ASP A 113 -1.14 3.05 -1.64
CA ASP A 113 -0.95 4.37 -2.25
C ASP A 113 -0.71 5.45 -1.20
N CYS A 114 -0.21 6.61 -1.64
CA CYS A 114 0.02 7.78 -0.81
C CYS A 114 -0.52 9.01 -1.54
N ASP A 115 -1.79 9.36 -1.29
CA ASP A 115 -2.46 10.49 -1.92
C ASP A 115 -2.26 11.80 -1.15
N ARG A 116 -1.67 11.74 0.04
CA ARG A 116 -1.45 12.91 0.91
C ARG A 116 -0.31 12.69 1.91
N PRO A 117 0.28 13.78 2.43
CA PRO A 117 1.28 13.71 3.50
C PRO A 117 0.77 12.95 4.72
N GLY A 118 1.63 12.09 5.28
CA GLY A 118 1.33 11.25 6.45
C GLY A 118 0.70 9.90 6.12
N GLU A 119 0.20 9.67 4.90
CA GLU A 119 -0.47 8.44 4.51
C GLU A 119 0.51 7.28 4.34
N GLY A 120 1.71 7.55 3.79
CA GLY A 120 2.77 6.56 3.68
C GLY A 120 3.20 6.02 5.03
N LYS A 121 3.48 6.92 5.99
CA LYS A 121 3.79 6.52 7.36
C LYS A 121 2.66 5.73 8.01
N PHE A 122 1.43 6.20 7.83
CA PHE A 122 0.23 5.54 8.37
C PHE A 122 0.10 4.11 7.88
N LEU A 123 0.21 3.87 6.58
CA LEU A 123 0.05 2.55 5.97
C LEU A 123 1.26 1.64 6.21
N ALA A 124 2.46 2.16 6.05
CA ALA A 124 3.68 1.39 6.24
C ALA A 124 3.80 0.83 7.66
N THR A 125 3.49 1.66 8.67
CA THR A 125 3.52 1.24 10.08
C THR A 125 2.31 0.37 10.50
N LEU A 126 1.19 0.42 9.77
CA LEU A 126 0.08 -0.54 9.94
C LEU A 126 0.48 -1.92 9.41
N LEU A 127 0.99 -1.96 8.18
CA LEU A 127 1.25 -3.20 7.45
C LEU A 127 2.55 -3.87 7.90
N ASN A 128 3.57 -3.09 8.26
CA ASN A 128 4.88 -3.58 8.67
C ASN A 128 5.37 -4.72 7.77
N PRO A 129 5.58 -4.47 6.45
CA PRO A 129 5.68 -5.49 5.43
C PRO A 129 6.89 -6.42 5.61
N ASP A 130 6.73 -7.68 5.25
CA ASP A 130 7.84 -8.62 5.11
C ASP A 130 8.62 -8.34 3.81
N ILE A 131 7.89 -7.99 2.76
CA ILE A 131 8.44 -7.62 1.45
C ILE A 131 7.76 -6.34 0.97
N SER A 132 8.53 -5.38 0.46
CA SER A 132 8.00 -4.24 -0.28
C SER A 132 8.50 -4.23 -1.72
N VAL A 133 7.60 -3.89 -2.65
CA VAL A 133 7.91 -3.71 -4.06
C VAL A 133 7.57 -2.29 -4.45
N TRP A 134 8.57 -1.48 -4.77
CA TRP A 134 8.39 -0.09 -5.16
C TRP A 134 8.69 0.11 -6.64
N ILE A 135 7.62 0.34 -7.43
CA ILE A 135 7.68 0.26 -8.90
C ILE A 135 8.11 1.58 -9.53
N SER A 136 7.50 2.70 -9.11
CA SER A 136 7.64 3.98 -9.83
C SER A 136 7.36 5.19 -8.96
N ILE A 137 7.87 6.35 -9.40
CA ILE A 137 7.51 7.68 -8.90
C ILE A 137 7.08 8.54 -10.09
N SER A 138 5.98 9.26 -9.94
CA SER A 138 5.51 10.29 -10.86
C SER A 138 4.60 11.29 -10.14
N LYS A 139 4.26 12.38 -10.82
CA LYS A 139 3.34 13.43 -10.30
C LYS A 139 1.87 13.02 -10.23
N SER A 140 1.51 11.77 -10.50
CA SER A 140 0.16 11.27 -10.27
C SER A 140 -0.19 11.42 -8.78
N HIS A 141 -1.44 11.83 -8.50
CA HIS A 141 -1.93 12.11 -7.13
C HIS A 141 -1.31 13.33 -6.43
N SER A 142 -0.76 14.27 -7.20
CA SER A 142 -0.02 15.44 -6.71
C SER A 142 -0.86 16.52 -6.01
N MET A 143 -2.20 16.48 -6.10
CA MET A 143 -3.08 17.59 -5.65
C MET A 143 -2.99 17.91 -4.14
N ASN A 144 -2.54 16.97 -3.33
CA ASN A 144 -2.43 17.15 -1.88
C ASN A 144 -0.98 17.40 -1.42
N PHE A 145 -0.01 17.42 -2.34
CA PHE A 145 1.40 17.63 -2.03
C PHE A 145 1.86 19.03 -2.40
N GLU A 146 2.66 19.64 -1.55
CA GLU A 146 3.36 20.89 -1.83
C GLU A 146 4.61 20.61 -2.68
N LYS A 147 5.17 21.65 -3.28
CA LYS A 147 6.45 21.55 -4.03
C LYS A 147 7.63 21.40 -3.05
N PRO A 148 8.64 20.61 -3.38
CA PRO A 148 8.81 19.76 -4.56
C PRO A 148 7.95 18.48 -4.48
N ILE A 149 7.09 18.25 -5.50
CA ILE A 149 6.00 17.25 -5.44
C ILE A 149 6.53 15.82 -5.46
N GLU A 150 7.42 15.49 -6.40
CA GLU A 150 7.90 14.11 -6.59
C GLU A 150 8.77 13.65 -5.41
N GLU A 151 9.58 14.55 -4.86
CA GLU A 151 10.40 14.30 -3.69
C GLU A 151 9.54 14.04 -2.45
N ASN A 152 8.47 14.82 -2.27
CA ASN A 152 7.54 14.63 -1.16
C ASN A 152 6.74 13.32 -1.30
N ILE A 153 6.33 12.94 -2.51
CA ILE A 153 5.73 11.65 -2.80
C ILE A 153 6.74 10.52 -2.53
N ALA A 154 7.99 10.67 -3.00
CA ALA A 154 9.05 9.70 -2.74
C ALA A 154 9.32 9.54 -1.25
N TYR A 155 9.30 10.63 -0.48
CA TYR A 155 9.46 10.60 0.96
C TYR A 155 8.35 9.78 1.66
N GLU A 156 7.09 9.97 1.25
CA GLU A 156 5.95 9.19 1.77
C GLU A 156 6.07 7.69 1.42
N PHE A 157 6.36 7.35 0.18
CA PHE A 157 6.59 5.95 -0.19
C PHE A 157 7.82 5.34 0.48
N GLY A 158 8.82 6.16 0.82
CA GLY A 158 10.00 5.74 1.56
C GLY A 158 9.71 5.12 2.93
N TYR A 159 8.56 5.44 3.55
CA TYR A 159 8.15 4.78 4.79
C TYR A 159 7.90 3.27 4.64
N PHE A 160 7.52 2.80 3.44
CA PHE A 160 7.41 1.36 3.20
C PHE A 160 8.77 0.68 3.21
N LEU A 161 9.83 1.32 2.67
CA LEU A 161 11.20 0.83 2.79
C LEU A 161 11.67 0.77 4.24
N GLU A 162 11.40 1.84 5.00
CA GLU A 162 11.76 1.96 6.42
C GLU A 162 11.10 0.85 7.27
N SER A 163 9.85 0.51 6.96
CA SER A 163 9.07 -0.50 7.69
C SER A 163 9.27 -1.93 7.17
N THR A 164 10.04 -2.13 6.10
CA THR A 164 10.25 -3.47 5.50
C THR A 164 11.21 -4.31 6.33
N LYS A 165 10.78 -5.54 6.68
CA LYS A 165 11.54 -6.44 7.53
C LYS A 165 12.65 -7.20 6.78
N ASN A 166 12.31 -7.82 5.63
CA ASN A 166 13.19 -8.81 5.01
C ASN A 166 13.74 -8.38 3.65
N LEU A 167 12.87 -7.92 2.73
CA LEU A 167 13.25 -7.69 1.33
C LEU A 167 12.55 -6.48 0.74
N ALA A 168 13.32 -5.55 0.19
CA ALA A 168 12.83 -4.44 -0.63
C ALA A 168 13.24 -4.68 -2.10
N ILE A 169 12.26 -4.75 -2.98
CA ILE A 169 12.45 -4.84 -4.43
C ILE A 169 12.11 -3.46 -5.01
N ILE A 170 13.03 -2.85 -5.70
CA ILE A 170 12.87 -1.46 -6.15
C ILE A 170 13.20 -1.29 -7.63
N ASN A 171 12.59 -0.28 -8.24
CA ASN A 171 13.03 0.23 -9.51
C ASN A 171 14.38 0.96 -9.35
N GLY A 172 15.44 0.30 -9.81
CA GLY A 172 16.82 0.80 -9.73
C GLY A 172 17.14 1.92 -10.71
N ASP A 173 16.25 2.25 -11.66
CA ASP A 173 16.47 3.35 -12.60
C ASP A 173 16.00 4.70 -12.07
N SER A 174 15.18 4.72 -10.99
CA SER A 174 14.67 5.96 -10.39
C SER A 174 15.65 6.55 -9.38
N PRO A 175 16.17 7.78 -9.60
CA PRO A 175 17.03 8.46 -8.61
C PRO A 175 16.31 8.69 -7.28
N LEU A 176 15.06 9.17 -7.30
CA LEU A 176 14.28 9.47 -6.10
C LEU A 176 14.04 8.23 -5.22
N ILE A 177 13.85 7.04 -5.84
CA ILE A 177 13.76 5.79 -5.08
C ILE A 177 15.11 5.44 -4.45
N LYS A 178 16.22 5.62 -5.20
CA LYS A 178 17.56 5.34 -4.68
C LYS A 178 17.93 6.21 -3.48
N GLU A 179 17.52 7.47 -3.46
CA GLU A 179 17.75 8.39 -2.34
C GLU A 179 17.10 7.91 -1.03
N GLN A 180 16.00 7.15 -1.13
CA GLN A 180 15.29 6.62 0.05
C GLN A 180 15.91 5.32 0.60
N LEU A 181 16.91 4.73 -0.07
CA LEU A 181 17.48 3.43 0.31
C LEU A 181 18.17 3.44 1.68
N SER A 182 18.70 4.58 2.11
CA SER A 182 19.31 4.72 3.44
C SER A 182 18.33 4.47 4.60
N ARG A 183 17.02 4.50 4.33
CA ARG A 183 15.97 4.32 5.35
C ARG A 183 15.70 2.84 5.66
N THR A 184 16.10 1.90 4.79
CA THR A 184 15.82 0.48 5.01
C THR A 184 17.02 -0.27 5.55
N LYS A 185 16.75 -1.25 6.43
CA LYS A 185 17.68 -2.27 6.89
C LYS A 185 17.48 -3.61 6.19
N ALA A 186 16.41 -3.75 5.38
CA ALA A 186 16.10 -4.96 4.65
C ALA A 186 17.09 -5.18 3.50
N LYS A 187 17.19 -6.43 3.04
CA LYS A 187 17.92 -6.74 1.80
C LYS A 187 17.27 -6.00 0.64
N VAL A 188 18.08 -5.41 -0.26
CA VAL A 188 17.59 -4.67 -1.41
C VAL A 188 17.91 -5.42 -2.71
N ILE A 189 16.89 -5.59 -3.56
CA ILE A 189 17.04 -6.02 -4.95
C ILE A 189 16.63 -4.85 -5.86
N LYS A 190 17.53 -4.46 -6.76
CA LYS A 190 17.30 -3.42 -7.76
C LYS A 190 16.94 -4.06 -9.09
N ILE A 191 15.78 -3.70 -9.64
CA ILE A 191 15.36 -4.09 -10.99
C ILE A 191 15.60 -2.90 -11.90
N ASN A 192 16.46 -3.07 -12.87
CA ASN A 192 16.78 -2.05 -13.87
C ASN A 192 16.14 -2.41 -15.21
N LYS A 193 15.90 -1.42 -16.07
CA LYS A 193 15.49 -1.68 -17.46
C LYS A 193 16.57 -2.50 -18.15
N ILE A 194 16.13 -3.55 -18.84
CA ILE A 194 16.98 -4.27 -19.76
C ILE A 194 17.15 -3.36 -20.99
N GLY A 195 18.38 -2.93 -21.29
CA GLY A 195 18.66 -2.18 -22.51
C GLY A 195 18.19 -2.96 -23.74
N ARG A 196 17.67 -2.26 -24.77
CA ARG A 196 17.22 -2.90 -26.03
C ARG A 196 18.29 -3.81 -26.63
N ASP A 197 19.57 -3.50 -26.41
CA ASP A 197 20.71 -4.28 -26.93
C ASP A 197 20.85 -5.67 -26.30
N ARG A 198 20.27 -5.93 -25.11
CA ARG A 198 20.25 -7.27 -24.51
C ARG A 198 19.09 -8.15 -24.97
N LEU A 199 18.03 -7.56 -25.54
CA LEU A 199 16.89 -8.32 -26.08
C LEU A 199 17.23 -8.99 -27.41
N SER A 200 18.24 -8.50 -28.15
CA SER A 200 18.72 -9.10 -29.40
C SER A 200 19.43 -10.46 -29.23
N HIS A 201 19.82 -10.81 -28.01
CA HIS A 201 20.46 -12.09 -27.71
C HIS A 201 19.49 -13.20 -27.23
N PHE A 202 18.21 -12.88 -27.04
CA PHE A 202 17.19 -13.90 -26.85
C PHE A 202 16.60 -14.32 -28.18
N ASN A 203 17.28 -15.23 -28.88
CA ASN A 203 16.70 -15.96 -30.01
C ASN A 203 15.57 -16.84 -29.45
N PHE A 204 14.33 -16.41 -29.62
CA PHE A 204 13.18 -17.29 -29.55
C PHE A 204 13.21 -18.17 -30.83
N SER A 205 13.90 -19.32 -30.75
CA SER A 205 13.69 -20.38 -31.74
C SER A 205 12.29 -20.93 -31.48
N CYS A 206 11.36 -20.67 -32.40
CA CYS A 206 10.09 -21.38 -32.49
C CYS A 206 10.32 -22.82 -32.95
#